data_05e4af1f006c10fd6b517d914c7a82ef
#
_entry.id   05e4af1f006c10fd6b517d914c7a82ef
#
_cell.length_a   1.000
_cell.length_b   1.000
_cell.length_c   1.000
_cell.angle_alpha   90.00
_cell.angle_beta   90.00
_cell.angle_gamma   90.00
#
_symmetry.space_group_name_H-M   'P 1'
#
loop_
_entity.id
_entity.type
_entity.pdbx_description
1 polymer ?
#
loop_
_entity_poly.entity_id
_entity_poly.type
_entity_poly.pdbx_seq_one_letter_code
_entity_poly.pdbx_strand_id
1 'polypeptide(L)'
;MIGNINHIAIAVPDLETAAARWRDTLGADVSAPQSLPEHGVRIVFVTQPNSKVELMEPLGESSPIASFLARNPGGGMHHICYEVSDIRAARDRLVDD
;
A
#
# COMPACT_ATOMS: atom_id res chain seq x y z
N MET A 1 16.01 -2.87 -16.05
CA MET A 1 15.62 -3.81 -15.01
C MET A 1 14.30 -3.39 -14.35
N ILE A 2 14.23 -2.18 -13.88
CA ILE A 2 13.00 -1.65 -13.27
C ILE A 2 11.96 -1.35 -14.36
N GLY A 3 10.74 -1.80 -14.13
CA GLY A 3 9.62 -1.57 -15.05
C GLY A 3 8.65 -0.53 -14.53
N ASN A 4 7.37 -0.76 -14.78
CA ASN A 4 6.31 0.14 -14.34
C ASN A 4 6.11 0.07 -12.83
N ILE A 5 5.55 1.14 -12.26
CA ILE A 5 5.05 1.09 -10.89
C ILE A 5 3.79 0.23 -10.88
N ASN A 6 3.80 -0.81 -10.03
CA ASN A 6 2.61 -1.64 -9.83
C ASN A 6 1.63 -0.94 -8.90
N HIS A 7 2.12 -0.51 -7.74
CA HIS A 7 1.29 0.25 -6.80
C HIS A 7 2.16 1.05 -5.83
N ILE A 8 1.50 2.02 -5.19
CA ILE A 8 2.06 2.80 -4.09
C ILE A 8 1.23 2.49 -2.86
N ALA A 9 1.88 2.06 -1.77
CA ALA A 9 1.20 1.72 -0.53
C ALA A 9 1.29 2.87 0.47
N ILE A 10 0.13 3.28 0.97
CA ILE A 10 0.02 4.37 1.94
C ILE A 10 -0.64 3.81 3.20
N ALA A 11 0.04 3.94 4.33
CA ALA A 11 -0.50 3.59 5.62
C ALA A 11 -1.41 4.71 6.12
N VAL A 12 -2.59 4.37 6.59
CA VAL A 12 -3.57 5.33 7.09
C VAL A 12 -4.07 4.88 8.47
N PRO A 13 -4.38 5.85 9.37
CA PRO A 13 -4.89 5.48 10.69
C PRO A 13 -6.32 4.95 10.66
N ASP A 14 -7.12 5.37 9.68
CA ASP A 14 -8.52 4.96 9.53
C ASP A 14 -8.82 4.74 8.05
N LEU A 15 -8.94 3.47 7.69
CA LEU A 15 -9.13 3.08 6.29
C LEU A 15 -10.42 3.62 5.69
N GLU A 16 -11.52 3.58 6.44
CA GLU A 16 -12.81 4.01 5.91
C GLU A 16 -12.84 5.52 5.65
N THR A 17 -12.26 6.30 6.55
CA THR A 17 -12.14 7.75 6.36
C THR A 17 -11.29 8.08 5.15
N ALA A 18 -10.14 7.41 5.00
CA ALA A 18 -9.25 7.62 3.87
C ALA A 18 -9.92 7.21 2.55
N ALA A 19 -10.55 6.04 2.53
CA ALA A 19 -11.26 5.54 1.34
C ALA A 19 -12.37 6.51 0.91
N ALA A 20 -13.11 7.06 1.87
CA ALA A 20 -14.17 8.03 1.58
C ALA A 20 -13.60 9.31 0.96
N ARG A 21 -12.46 9.79 1.45
CA ARG A 21 -11.83 10.98 0.87
C ARG A 21 -11.38 10.76 -0.57
N TRP A 22 -10.77 9.63 -0.85
CA TRP A 22 -10.33 9.32 -2.21
C TRP A 22 -11.53 9.17 -3.14
N ARG A 23 -12.59 8.50 -2.68
CA ARG A 23 -13.78 8.29 -3.49
C ARG A 23 -14.60 9.56 -3.67
N ASP A 24 -14.92 10.24 -2.57
CA ASP A 24 -15.91 11.33 -2.60
C ASP A 24 -15.28 12.68 -2.90
N THR A 25 -14.08 12.95 -2.40
CA THR A 25 -13.38 14.22 -2.63
C THR A 25 -12.57 14.21 -3.92
N LEU A 26 -11.86 13.12 -4.18
CA LEU A 26 -10.97 13.02 -5.34
C LEU A 26 -11.62 12.31 -6.53
N GLY A 27 -12.81 11.74 -6.35
CA GLY A 27 -13.52 11.09 -7.45
C GLY A 27 -12.88 9.80 -7.94
N ALA A 28 -12.07 9.13 -7.10
CA ALA A 28 -11.36 7.94 -7.49
C ALA A 28 -12.22 6.68 -7.41
N ASP A 29 -11.82 5.65 -8.13
CA ASP A 29 -12.42 4.32 -8.07
C ASP A 29 -11.78 3.54 -6.93
N VAL A 30 -12.54 3.29 -5.87
CA VAL A 30 -12.06 2.67 -4.63
C VAL A 30 -12.74 1.32 -4.44
N SER A 31 -11.94 0.27 -4.25
CA SER A 31 -12.46 -1.08 -4.03
C SER A 31 -13.13 -1.22 -2.66
N ALA A 32 -13.88 -2.32 -2.50
CA ALA A 32 -14.38 -2.72 -1.17
C ALA A 32 -13.19 -3.09 -0.26
N PRO A 33 -13.33 -2.86 1.07
CA PRO A 33 -12.27 -3.26 1.99
C PRO A 33 -12.05 -4.77 2.01
N GLN A 34 -10.78 -5.15 2.19
CA GLN A 34 -10.36 -6.54 2.25
C GLN A 34 -9.40 -6.73 3.41
N SER A 35 -9.67 -7.73 4.25
CA SER A 35 -8.78 -8.07 5.36
C SER A 35 -7.76 -9.10 4.91
N LEU A 36 -6.49 -8.88 5.24
CA LEU A 36 -5.39 -9.79 4.95
C LEU A 36 -4.69 -10.14 6.26
N PRO A 37 -5.26 -11.10 7.04
CA PRO A 37 -4.73 -11.41 8.38
C PRO A 37 -3.28 -11.87 8.36
N GLU A 38 -2.87 -12.60 7.32
CA GLU A 38 -1.50 -13.09 7.18
C GLU A 38 -0.49 -11.96 6.99
N HIS A 39 -0.94 -10.79 6.54
CA HIS A 39 -0.09 -9.60 6.40
C HIS A 39 -0.35 -8.58 7.50
N GLY A 40 -1.33 -8.84 8.36
CA GLY A 40 -1.68 -7.94 9.45
C GLY A 40 -2.26 -6.61 9.02
N VAL A 41 -2.96 -6.57 7.87
CA VAL A 41 -3.52 -5.33 7.33
C VAL A 41 -4.93 -5.54 6.79
N ARG A 42 -5.67 -4.43 6.75
CA ARG A 42 -6.93 -4.29 6.03
C ARG A 42 -6.72 -3.22 4.98
N ILE A 43 -7.12 -3.49 3.75
CA ILE A 43 -6.76 -2.65 2.61
C ILE A 43 -7.94 -2.29 1.73
N VAL A 44 -7.77 -1.19 0.97
CA VAL A 44 -8.55 -0.92 -0.25
C VAL A 44 -7.56 -0.59 -1.37
N PHE A 45 -7.96 -0.83 -2.60
CA PHE A 45 -7.23 -0.37 -3.78
C PHE A 45 -7.95 0.82 -4.39
N VAL A 46 -7.16 1.84 -4.74
CA VAL A 46 -7.61 3.01 -5.49
C VAL A 46 -6.99 2.88 -6.88
N THR A 47 -7.83 2.69 -7.90
CA THR A 47 -7.36 2.42 -9.26
C THR A 47 -7.32 3.69 -10.07
N GLN A 48 -6.16 3.96 -10.68
CA GLN A 48 -5.95 5.04 -11.64
C GLN A 48 -5.57 4.45 -13.00
N PRO A 49 -5.65 5.24 -14.08
CA PRO A 49 -5.31 4.72 -15.42
C PRO A 49 -3.87 4.20 -15.56
N ASN A 50 -2.93 4.78 -14.81
CA ASN A 50 -1.50 4.46 -14.95
C ASN A 50 -0.92 3.65 -13.80
N SER A 51 -1.68 3.42 -12.73
CA SER A 51 -1.18 2.72 -11.55
C SER A 51 -2.32 2.47 -10.58
N LYS A 52 -2.00 2.07 -9.35
CA LYS A 52 -2.97 2.00 -8.26
C LYS A 52 -2.30 2.33 -6.93
N VAL A 53 -3.11 2.84 -6.02
CA VAL A 53 -2.70 3.13 -4.65
C VAL A 53 -3.36 2.11 -3.75
N GLU A 54 -2.59 1.53 -2.83
CA GLU A 54 -3.09 0.65 -1.80
C GLU A 54 -3.14 1.43 -0.49
N LEU A 55 -4.32 1.63 0.06
CA LEU A 55 -4.48 2.22 1.39
C LEU A 55 -4.56 1.09 2.40
N MET A 56 -3.77 1.18 3.48
CA MET A 56 -3.63 0.12 4.47
C MET A 56 -3.81 0.66 5.87
N GLU A 57 -4.59 -0.06 6.69
CA GLU A 57 -4.60 0.15 8.14
C GLU A 57 -4.17 -1.12 8.85
N PRO A 58 -3.65 -1.01 10.10
CA PRO A 58 -3.23 -2.22 10.82
C PRO A 58 -4.41 -3.09 11.21
N LEU A 59 -4.20 -4.40 11.13
CA LEU A 59 -5.12 -5.40 11.62
C LEU A 59 -4.44 -6.06 12.82
N GLY A 60 -4.70 -5.52 14.02
CA GLY A 60 -4.07 -5.97 15.25
C GLY A 60 -2.82 -5.16 15.62
N GLU A 61 -2.44 -5.25 16.89
CA GLU A 61 -1.34 -4.47 17.45
C GLU A 61 0.03 -4.95 16.98
N SER A 62 0.14 -6.21 16.60
CA SER A 62 1.38 -6.80 16.12
C SER A 62 1.65 -6.54 14.64
N SER A 63 0.77 -5.83 13.96
CA SER A 63 0.94 -5.51 12.56
C SER A 63 2.19 -4.65 12.32
N PRO A 64 2.97 -4.93 11.25
CA PRO A 64 4.09 -4.04 10.87
C PRO A 64 3.65 -2.60 10.62
N ILE A 65 2.41 -2.40 10.16
CA ILE A 65 1.86 -1.07 9.90
C ILE A 65 1.57 -0.33 11.20
N ALA A 66 1.24 -1.03 12.28
CA ALA A 66 1.03 -0.40 13.58
C ALA A 66 2.30 0.32 14.06
N SER A 67 3.47 -0.30 13.89
CA SER A 67 4.75 0.30 14.23
C SER A 67 5.03 1.55 13.38
N PHE A 68 4.75 1.49 12.09
CA PHE A 68 4.88 2.63 11.19
C PHE A 68 3.99 3.80 11.64
N LEU A 69 2.72 3.52 11.96
CA LEU A 69 1.77 4.55 12.38
C LEU A 69 2.11 5.14 13.76
N ALA A 70 2.75 4.36 14.63
CA ALA A 70 3.22 4.88 15.92
C ALA A 70 4.24 6.01 15.71
N ARG A 71 5.08 5.90 14.68
CA ARG A 71 6.05 6.93 14.32
C ARG A 71 5.48 8.01 13.41
N ASN A 72 4.40 7.70 12.69
CA ASN A 72 3.77 8.59 11.72
C ASN A 72 2.25 8.59 11.94
N PRO A 73 1.76 9.26 13.02
CA PRO A 73 0.35 9.14 13.41
C PRO A 73 -0.65 9.60 12.36
N GLY A 74 -0.25 10.50 11.48
CA GLY A 74 -1.10 10.96 10.37
C GLY A 74 -1.08 10.03 9.16
N GLY A 75 -0.29 8.96 9.21
CA GLY A 75 -0.09 8.08 8.08
C GLY A 75 1.04 8.55 7.17
N GLY A 76 1.19 7.89 6.04
CA GLY A 76 2.18 8.27 5.05
C GLY A 76 2.48 7.14 4.09
N MET A 77 3.29 7.45 3.08
CA MET A 77 3.74 6.45 2.12
C MET A 77 4.60 5.40 2.82
N HIS A 78 4.21 4.14 2.68
CA HIS A 78 4.92 3.02 3.29
C HIS A 78 5.90 2.39 2.32
N HIS A 79 5.47 2.14 1.08
CA HIS A 79 6.35 1.56 0.07
C HIS A 79 5.81 1.79 -1.33
N ILE A 80 6.71 1.60 -2.30
CA ILE A 80 6.39 1.60 -3.72
C ILE A 80 6.78 0.24 -4.27
N CYS A 81 5.87 -0.39 -5.02
CA CYS A 81 6.11 -1.68 -5.66
C CYS A 81 6.31 -1.47 -7.16
N TYR A 82 7.47 -1.89 -7.66
CA TYR A 82 7.78 -1.85 -9.08
C TYR A 82 7.69 -3.24 -9.69
N GLU A 83 7.32 -3.26 -10.95
CA GLU A 83 7.37 -4.49 -11.75
C GLU A 83 8.77 -4.69 -12.30
N VAL A 84 9.22 -5.93 -12.36
CA VAL A 84 10.48 -6.29 -12.99
C VAL A 84 10.23 -7.49 -13.91
N SER A 85 11.06 -7.62 -14.95
CA SER A 85 10.92 -8.72 -15.90
C SER A 85 11.30 -10.08 -15.31
N ASP A 86 12.21 -10.09 -14.33
CA ASP A 86 12.70 -11.31 -13.66
C ASP A 86 12.99 -10.97 -12.19
N ILE A 87 12.08 -11.40 -11.32
CA ILE A 87 12.17 -11.08 -9.88
C ILE A 87 13.43 -11.72 -9.23
N ARG A 88 13.86 -12.89 -9.69
CA ARG A 88 15.04 -13.55 -9.14
C ARG A 88 16.30 -12.81 -9.52
N ALA A 89 16.42 -12.41 -10.79
CA ALA A 89 17.56 -11.64 -11.26
C ALA A 89 17.62 -10.28 -10.55
N ALA A 90 16.49 -9.62 -10.37
CA ALA A 90 16.42 -8.35 -9.65
C ALA A 90 16.86 -8.51 -8.20
N ARG A 91 16.38 -9.55 -7.52
CA ARG A 91 16.78 -9.86 -6.15
C ARG A 91 18.28 -10.10 -6.04
N ASP A 92 18.82 -10.91 -6.95
CA ASP A 92 20.25 -11.27 -6.92
C ASP A 92 21.12 -10.03 -7.13
N ARG A 93 20.71 -9.14 -8.02
CA ARG A 93 21.42 -7.90 -8.26
C ARG A 93 21.41 -6.98 -7.03
N LEU A 94 20.28 -6.88 -6.35
CA LEU A 94 20.16 -6.06 -5.13
C LEU A 94 21.00 -6.62 -3.99
N VAL A 95 21.12 -7.93 -3.89
CA VAL A 95 21.96 -8.58 -2.87
C VAL A 95 23.44 -8.29 -3.13
N ASP A 96 23.86 -8.27 -4.40
CA ASP A 96 25.25 -8.03 -4.79
C ASP A 96 25.66 -6.55 -4.63
N ASP A 97 24.70 -5.64 -4.72
CA ASP A 97 24.94 -4.22 -4.54
C ASP A 97 24.76 -3.79 -3.08
#